data_29644be62f740ef3da06acf4191ceac0
#
_entry.id   29644be62f740ef3da06acf4191ceac0
#
_cell.length_a   1.000
_cell.length_b   1.000
_cell.length_c   1.000
_cell.angle_alpha   90.00
_cell.angle_beta   90.00
_cell.angle_gamma   90.00
#
_symmetry.space_group_name_H-M   'P 1'
#
loop_
_entity.id
_entity.type
_entity.pdbx_description
1 polymer ?
#
loop_
_entity_poly.entity_id
_entity_poly.type
_entity_poly.pdbx_seq_one_letter_code
_entity_poly.pdbx_strand_id
1 'polypeptide(L)'
;MIFATYGCTESAPPKNEENLIDKAKPVIPPKIKFGFDFNNYTVVTKKIKRGDTFGKILEENGIDYPEVHNILQKIKKQVNVRKLKRGAPYTILFNKDSIPIAKTFIYHPDIEGYTVINLRDNIYGEKLLKPVKIIKQEAVGNIENSLYESMINNGLNEELTYLLSDIYAWTIDFFRLQKGDSFKIIYTEKFVDDTISIGIDKIDAALFTHSGKDHYAFAFKRDSLNGIIDYFDSKAKNLRRAFLKAPVKFSRVSSRYNLRRRIPYYGNKIRPHRGTDFAASVGTPILATADGVVTKARYSKANGNYVTIKHNNTYTTQYLHMKKRMVKKGKKVRQGEVIGLVGMTGYTSGPHVCYRFWKNGRQVDPFRQKLPEAKPISENLKNKYLAEIVPLKYQLDCISKANIYVDEYTDLAILTSDIE
;
A
#
# COMPACT_ATOMS: atom_id res chain seq x y z
N MET A 1 -86.25 3.50 -63.20
CA MET A 1 -84.81 3.51 -62.93
C MET A 1 -84.46 4.80 -62.23
N ILE A 2 -84.29 4.73 -60.91
CA ILE A 2 -84.01 5.90 -60.06
C ILE A 2 -82.64 5.74 -59.55
N PHE A 3 -81.68 6.57 -59.96
CA PHE A 3 -80.37 6.67 -59.41
C PHE A 3 -80.37 7.59 -58.21
N ALA A 4 -80.05 7.04 -57.00
CA ALA A 4 -79.76 7.78 -55.79
C ALA A 4 -78.32 8.11 -55.72
N THR A 5 -77.89 9.34 -55.70
CA THR A 5 -76.54 9.83 -55.45
C THR A 5 -76.38 10.08 -53.94
N TYR A 6 -75.49 9.31 -53.31
CA TYR A 6 -75.06 9.58 -51.95
C TYR A 6 -73.92 10.60 -51.98
N GLY A 7 -74.16 11.76 -51.37
CA GLY A 7 -73.11 12.73 -51.12
C GLY A 7 -72.37 12.41 -49.85
N CYS A 8 -71.05 12.28 -49.97
CA CYS A 8 -70.15 12.21 -48.80
C CYS A 8 -69.89 13.61 -48.26
N THR A 9 -70.31 13.84 -47.02
CA THR A 9 -69.89 15.02 -46.24
C THR A 9 -68.55 14.71 -45.56
N GLU A 10 -67.46 15.39 -45.97
CA GLU A 10 -66.20 15.41 -45.28
C GLU A 10 -66.36 16.10 -43.92
N SER A 11 -66.10 15.32 -42.84
CA SER A 11 -65.96 15.86 -41.49
C SER A 11 -64.50 16.37 -41.29
N ALA A 12 -64.36 17.64 -40.91
CA ALA A 12 -63.10 18.28 -40.58
C ALA A 12 -62.36 17.49 -39.45
N PRO A 13 -61.05 17.36 -39.54
CA PRO A 13 -60.27 16.68 -38.49
C PRO A 13 -60.27 17.45 -37.17
N PRO A 14 -60.27 16.80 -36.02
CA PRO A 14 -60.24 17.49 -34.73
C PRO A 14 -58.90 18.24 -34.56
N LYS A 15 -59.03 19.49 -34.03
CA LYS A 15 -57.84 20.28 -33.63
C LYS A 15 -57.02 19.51 -32.63
N ASN A 16 -55.75 19.27 -32.96
CA ASN A 16 -54.76 18.72 -32.03
C ASN A 16 -54.67 19.69 -30.84
N GLU A 17 -55.07 19.24 -29.66
CA GLU A 17 -54.63 19.79 -28.40
C GLU A 17 -53.13 19.57 -28.33
N GLU A 18 -52.32 20.63 -28.42
CA GLU A 18 -50.88 20.60 -28.10
C GLU A 18 -50.76 20.16 -26.64
N ASN A 19 -50.42 18.89 -26.44
CA ASN A 19 -49.95 18.41 -25.17
C ASN A 19 -48.72 19.23 -24.81
N LEU A 20 -48.89 20.16 -23.87
CA LEU A 20 -47.81 20.81 -23.12
C LEU A 20 -47.05 19.69 -22.35
N ILE A 21 -46.13 19.01 -23.04
CA ILE A 21 -45.14 18.18 -22.38
C ILE A 21 -44.29 19.18 -21.59
N ASP A 22 -44.60 19.25 -20.30
CA ASP A 22 -43.78 19.95 -19.31
C ASP A 22 -42.36 19.42 -19.48
N LYS A 23 -41.47 20.20 -20.10
CA LYS A 23 -40.07 19.85 -20.28
C LYS A 23 -39.48 19.70 -18.90
N ALA A 24 -39.42 18.46 -18.40
CA ALA A 24 -38.76 18.13 -17.17
C ALA A 24 -37.38 18.78 -17.18
N LYS A 25 -37.11 19.65 -16.20
CA LYS A 25 -35.81 20.29 -16.06
C LYS A 25 -34.74 19.18 -16.03
N PRO A 26 -33.65 19.31 -16.80
CA PRO A 26 -32.61 18.30 -16.81
C PRO A 26 -32.14 18.05 -15.39
N VAL A 27 -32.27 16.82 -14.91
CA VAL A 27 -31.77 16.39 -13.59
C VAL A 27 -30.25 16.41 -13.67
N ILE A 28 -29.63 17.44 -13.09
CA ILE A 28 -28.17 17.53 -13.00
C ILE A 28 -27.73 16.47 -12.00
N PRO A 29 -26.88 15.51 -12.38
CA PRO A 29 -26.42 14.48 -11.46
C PRO A 29 -25.67 15.10 -10.27
N PRO A 30 -25.82 14.56 -9.05
CA PRO A 30 -25.20 15.11 -7.87
C PRO A 30 -23.67 15.02 -7.97
N LYS A 31 -22.97 16.12 -7.71
CA LYS A 31 -21.50 16.19 -7.69
C LYS A 31 -21.00 16.02 -6.25
N ILE A 32 -20.99 14.79 -5.77
CA ILE A 32 -20.59 14.48 -4.39
C ILE A 32 -19.07 14.57 -4.23
N LYS A 33 -18.62 15.48 -3.36
CA LYS A 33 -17.22 15.60 -2.96
C LYS A 33 -17.11 15.97 -1.48
N PHE A 34 -16.19 15.31 -0.75
CA PHE A 34 -16.03 15.50 0.70
C PHE A 34 -17.32 15.30 1.52
N GLY A 35 -18.26 14.48 1.03
CA GLY A 35 -19.54 14.24 1.67
C GLY A 35 -20.63 15.31 1.37
N PHE A 36 -20.34 16.28 0.52
CA PHE A 36 -21.28 17.35 0.12
C PHE A 36 -21.61 17.27 -1.36
N ASP A 37 -22.88 17.50 -1.69
CA ASP A 37 -23.25 17.75 -3.10
C ASP A 37 -22.89 19.19 -3.48
N PHE A 38 -21.80 19.34 -4.24
CA PHE A 38 -21.28 20.64 -4.68
C PHE A 38 -22.25 21.41 -5.56
N ASN A 39 -23.26 20.75 -6.13
CA ASN A 39 -24.30 21.43 -6.88
C ASN A 39 -25.15 22.36 -5.99
N ASN A 40 -25.16 22.14 -4.66
CA ASN A 40 -25.94 22.93 -3.71
C ASN A 40 -25.21 24.17 -3.16
N TYR A 41 -23.94 24.37 -3.54
CA TYR A 41 -23.05 25.39 -2.97
C TYR A 41 -22.37 26.21 -4.06
N THR A 42 -21.99 27.45 -3.71
CA THR A 42 -20.92 28.17 -4.40
C THR A 42 -19.59 27.70 -3.79
N VAL A 43 -18.72 27.14 -4.63
CA VAL A 43 -17.50 26.44 -4.20
C VAL A 43 -16.27 27.27 -4.51
N VAL A 44 -15.47 27.61 -3.51
CA VAL A 44 -14.20 28.32 -3.66
C VAL A 44 -13.06 27.46 -3.17
N THR A 45 -12.18 27.05 -4.07
CA THR A 45 -10.97 26.26 -3.74
C THR A 45 -9.73 27.11 -3.93
N LYS A 46 -8.88 27.18 -2.89
CA LYS A 46 -7.63 27.92 -2.87
C LYS A 46 -6.51 27.06 -2.23
N LYS A 47 -5.27 27.57 -2.28
CA LYS A 47 -4.12 26.96 -1.59
C LYS A 47 -3.63 27.85 -0.46
N ILE A 48 -3.20 27.24 0.64
CA ILE A 48 -2.61 27.95 1.80
C ILE A 48 -1.34 28.68 1.35
N LYS A 49 -1.28 29.98 1.54
CA LYS A 49 -0.13 30.83 1.23
C LYS A 49 0.78 31.03 2.46
N ARG A 50 1.94 31.64 2.26
CA ARG A 50 2.82 32.05 3.36
C ARG A 50 2.14 33.14 4.17
N GLY A 51 2.04 32.93 5.49
CA GLY A 51 1.39 33.88 6.41
C GLY A 51 -0.10 33.70 6.58
N ASP A 52 -0.73 32.74 5.86
CA ASP A 52 -2.13 32.41 6.10
C ASP A 52 -2.28 31.70 7.44
N THR A 53 -3.32 32.12 8.15
CA THR A 53 -3.83 31.42 9.35
C THR A 53 -5.29 31.07 9.08
N PHE A 54 -5.80 30.10 9.84
CA PHE A 54 -7.22 29.74 9.72
C PHE A 54 -8.13 30.94 9.96
N GLY A 55 -7.84 31.77 11.01
CA GLY A 55 -8.61 32.98 11.28
C GLY A 55 -8.60 33.97 10.12
N LYS A 56 -7.39 34.33 9.61
CA LYS A 56 -7.26 35.23 8.48
C LYS A 56 -8.02 34.76 7.23
N ILE A 57 -7.97 33.45 6.95
CA ILE A 57 -8.73 32.88 5.82
C ILE A 57 -10.24 33.06 6.03
N LEU A 58 -10.74 32.88 7.24
CA LEU A 58 -12.16 33.06 7.56
C LEU A 58 -12.58 34.53 7.45
N GLU A 59 -11.76 35.46 7.98
CA GLU A 59 -11.98 36.91 7.88
C GLU A 59 -12.06 37.38 6.41
N GLU A 60 -11.11 36.91 5.56
CA GLU A 60 -11.12 37.20 4.12
C GLU A 60 -12.35 36.63 3.38
N ASN A 61 -13.09 35.72 4.02
CA ASN A 61 -14.30 35.12 3.48
C ASN A 61 -15.58 35.49 4.26
N GLY A 62 -15.58 36.65 4.94
CA GLY A 62 -16.76 37.29 5.53
C GLY A 62 -17.19 36.76 6.89
N ILE A 63 -16.22 36.22 7.70
CA ILE A 63 -16.49 35.81 9.08
C ILE A 63 -15.71 36.71 10.03
N ASP A 64 -16.41 37.53 10.82
CA ASP A 64 -15.80 38.49 11.72
C ASP A 64 -15.01 37.85 12.91
N TYR A 65 -14.04 38.59 13.44
CA TYR A 65 -13.17 38.10 14.50
C TYR A 65 -13.89 37.52 15.74
N PRO A 66 -14.97 38.07 16.29
CA PRO A 66 -15.70 37.44 17.40
C PRO A 66 -16.20 36.03 17.05
N GLU A 67 -16.67 35.86 15.82
CA GLU A 67 -17.18 34.59 15.32
C GLU A 67 -16.03 33.59 15.04
N VAL A 68 -14.92 34.03 14.44
CA VAL A 68 -13.69 33.24 14.30
C VAL A 68 -13.23 32.72 15.64
N HIS A 69 -13.22 33.57 16.69
CA HIS A 69 -12.85 33.16 18.04
C HIS A 69 -13.79 32.07 18.59
N ASN A 70 -15.09 32.22 18.42
CA ASN A 70 -16.09 31.23 18.84
C ASN A 70 -15.87 29.88 18.12
N ILE A 71 -15.66 29.90 16.78
CA ILE A 71 -15.35 28.70 15.99
C ILE A 71 -14.12 27.99 16.55
N LEU A 72 -13.03 28.74 16.76
CA LEU A 72 -11.77 28.20 17.30
C LEU A 72 -11.96 27.55 18.67
N GLN A 73 -12.74 28.16 19.57
CA GLN A 73 -13.01 27.58 20.90
C GLN A 73 -13.76 26.27 20.82
N LYS A 74 -14.76 26.17 19.93
CA LYS A 74 -15.57 24.98 19.76
C LYS A 74 -14.81 23.81 19.14
N ILE A 75 -13.93 24.07 18.14
CA ILE A 75 -13.22 23.00 17.40
C ILE A 75 -11.86 22.60 18.00
N LYS A 76 -11.30 23.34 18.97
CA LYS A 76 -9.93 23.16 19.49
C LYS A 76 -9.58 21.76 20.00
N LYS A 77 -10.59 20.99 20.45
CA LYS A 77 -10.39 19.61 20.94
C LYS A 77 -10.43 18.59 19.81
N GLN A 78 -11.06 18.91 18.68
CA GLN A 78 -11.28 17.99 17.55
C GLN A 78 -10.25 18.20 16.44
N VAL A 79 -9.90 19.46 16.14
CA VAL A 79 -9.06 19.82 15.00
C VAL A 79 -7.97 20.80 15.40
N ASN A 80 -6.75 20.59 14.93
CA ASN A 80 -5.64 21.51 15.12
C ASN A 80 -5.41 22.38 13.88
N VAL A 81 -6.10 23.49 13.79
CA VAL A 81 -6.02 24.45 12.66
C VAL A 81 -4.75 25.32 12.67
N ARG A 82 -3.87 25.19 13.70
CA ARG A 82 -2.58 25.90 13.75
C ARG A 82 -1.51 25.26 12.85
N LYS A 83 -1.75 24.05 12.34
CA LYS A 83 -0.81 23.27 11.53
C LYS A 83 -1.23 23.19 10.06
N LEU A 84 -1.70 24.32 9.50
CA LEU A 84 -1.98 24.38 8.07
C LEU A 84 -0.66 24.29 7.28
N LYS A 85 -0.59 23.38 6.33
CA LYS A 85 0.59 23.19 5.47
C LYS A 85 0.54 24.20 4.32
N ARG A 86 1.61 24.97 4.11
CA ARG A 86 1.75 25.85 2.94
C ARG A 86 1.63 25.03 1.65
N GLY A 87 0.90 25.55 0.70
CA GLY A 87 0.63 24.90 -0.59
C GLY A 87 -0.51 23.88 -0.58
N ALA A 88 -0.95 23.45 0.62
CA ALA A 88 -2.08 22.53 0.73
C ALA A 88 -3.38 23.20 0.30
N PRO A 89 -4.27 22.48 -0.42
CA PRO A 89 -5.55 23.00 -0.83
C PRO A 89 -6.55 23.06 0.33
N TYR A 90 -7.46 24.04 0.23
CA TYR A 90 -8.67 24.12 1.04
C TYR A 90 -9.84 24.56 0.17
N THR A 91 -11.05 24.22 0.57
CA THR A 91 -12.29 24.56 -0.10
C THR A 91 -13.25 25.18 0.90
N ILE A 92 -13.88 26.27 0.52
CA ILE A 92 -14.98 26.88 1.28
C ILE A 92 -16.26 26.70 0.48
N LEU A 93 -17.29 26.20 1.16
CA LEU A 93 -18.64 26.07 0.63
C LEU A 93 -19.49 27.23 1.12
N PHE A 94 -20.04 28.01 0.19
CA PHE A 94 -20.97 29.08 0.46
C PHE A 94 -22.38 28.64 0.07
N ASN A 95 -23.41 29.15 0.76
CA ASN A 95 -24.78 29.01 0.27
C ASN A 95 -24.97 29.73 -1.09
N LYS A 96 -26.08 29.45 -1.77
CA LYS A 96 -26.41 30.04 -3.07
C LYS A 96 -27.36 31.25 -2.96
N ASP A 97 -27.44 31.85 -1.78
CA ASP A 97 -28.28 33.01 -1.54
C ASP A 97 -27.71 34.28 -2.22
N SER A 98 -28.49 35.34 -2.31
CA SER A 98 -28.09 36.62 -2.90
C SER A 98 -26.82 37.19 -2.24
N ILE A 99 -26.62 36.95 -0.95
CA ILE A 99 -25.40 37.26 -0.20
C ILE A 99 -24.76 35.92 0.20
N PRO A 100 -23.67 35.51 -0.47
CA PRO A 100 -23.02 34.24 -0.15
C PRO A 100 -22.43 34.22 1.25
N ILE A 101 -22.85 33.27 2.07
CA ILE A 101 -22.35 33.08 3.44
C ILE A 101 -21.53 31.78 3.48
N ALA A 102 -20.28 31.84 4.02
CA ALA A 102 -19.44 30.70 4.21
C ALA A 102 -20.06 29.73 5.25
N LYS A 103 -20.34 28.51 4.84
CA LYS A 103 -20.98 27.47 5.66
C LYS A 103 -20.00 26.43 6.14
N THR A 104 -19.05 26.03 5.30
CA THR A 104 -18.13 24.93 5.59
C THR A 104 -16.75 25.25 5.06
N PHE A 105 -15.72 24.96 5.88
CA PHE A 105 -14.33 25.00 5.48
C PHE A 105 -13.80 23.55 5.42
N ILE A 106 -13.25 23.17 4.28
CA ILE A 106 -12.70 21.81 4.04
C ILE A 106 -11.22 21.95 3.76
N TYR A 107 -10.38 21.36 4.61
CA TYR A 107 -8.94 21.35 4.48
C TYR A 107 -8.47 19.95 4.08
N HIS A 108 -7.80 19.81 2.93
CA HIS A 108 -7.41 18.53 2.38
C HIS A 108 -5.90 18.52 2.02
N PRO A 109 -5.03 18.44 3.04
CA PRO A 109 -3.56 18.52 2.87
C PRO A 109 -2.93 17.26 2.28
N ASP A 110 -3.64 16.16 2.32
CA ASP A 110 -3.18 14.83 1.91
C ASP A 110 -4.17 14.22 0.91
N ILE A 111 -3.72 13.19 0.19
CA ILE A 111 -4.56 12.50 -0.80
C ILE A 111 -5.70 11.74 -0.12
N GLU A 112 -5.42 11.11 1.01
CA GLU A 112 -6.32 10.18 1.72
C GLU A 112 -7.25 10.86 2.70
N GLY A 113 -6.81 11.96 3.34
CA GLY A 113 -7.50 12.58 4.46
C GLY A 113 -7.91 14.03 4.23
N TYR A 114 -9.01 14.42 4.85
CA TYR A 114 -9.47 15.80 4.87
C TYR A 114 -10.10 16.16 6.22
N THR A 115 -10.20 17.44 6.47
CA THR A 115 -10.83 17.99 7.67
C THR A 115 -11.99 18.84 7.26
N VAL A 116 -13.18 18.59 7.78
CA VAL A 116 -14.38 19.39 7.62
C VAL A 116 -14.57 20.23 8.87
N ILE A 117 -14.81 21.52 8.70
CA ILE A 117 -15.19 22.43 9.78
C ILE A 117 -16.49 23.09 9.37
N ASN A 118 -17.58 22.80 10.07
CA ASN A 118 -18.84 23.53 9.93
C ASN A 118 -18.71 24.87 10.67
N LEU A 119 -18.94 25.96 9.95
CA LEU A 119 -18.70 27.33 10.43
C LEU A 119 -19.95 27.99 11.03
N ARG A 120 -21.14 27.43 10.79
CA ARG A 120 -22.46 27.99 11.17
C ARG A 120 -23.31 26.97 11.90
N ASP A 121 -24.41 27.40 12.44
CA ASP A 121 -25.47 26.62 13.10
C ASP A 121 -24.92 25.66 14.17
N ASN A 122 -24.47 24.48 13.81
CA ASN A 122 -23.77 23.54 14.69
C ASN A 122 -22.27 23.53 14.36
N ILE A 123 -21.49 24.37 15.04
CA ILE A 123 -20.04 24.49 14.81
C ILE A 123 -19.32 23.26 15.36
N TYR A 124 -18.69 22.48 14.47
CA TYR A 124 -17.85 21.33 14.81
C TYR A 124 -16.70 21.18 13.79
N GLY A 125 -15.69 20.40 14.16
CA GLY A 125 -14.59 20.03 13.28
C GLY A 125 -14.35 18.53 13.33
N GLU A 126 -14.21 17.89 12.18
CA GLU A 126 -14.01 16.46 12.04
C GLU A 126 -12.91 16.15 11.03
N LYS A 127 -12.08 15.13 11.34
CA LYS A 127 -11.11 14.56 10.39
C LYS A 127 -11.69 13.31 9.79
N LEU A 128 -11.74 13.29 8.48
CA LEU A 128 -12.33 12.21 7.71
C LEU A 128 -11.29 11.64 6.74
N LEU A 129 -11.47 10.37 6.39
CA LEU A 129 -10.75 9.71 5.31
C LEU A 129 -11.67 9.63 4.10
N LYS A 130 -11.08 9.77 2.91
CA LYS A 130 -11.80 9.52 1.68
C LYS A 130 -12.10 8.02 1.54
N PRO A 131 -13.19 7.64 0.89
CA PRO A 131 -13.45 6.24 0.59
C PRO A 131 -12.34 5.69 -0.30
N VAL A 132 -11.83 4.51 0.08
CA VAL A 132 -10.81 3.79 -0.68
C VAL A 132 -11.49 2.70 -1.49
N LYS A 133 -11.30 2.74 -2.80
CA LYS A 133 -11.73 1.70 -3.73
C LYS A 133 -10.55 0.75 -3.99
N ILE A 134 -10.78 -0.54 -3.88
CA ILE A 134 -9.78 -1.57 -4.19
C ILE A 134 -10.12 -2.12 -5.56
N ILE A 135 -9.21 -1.98 -6.51
CA ILE A 135 -9.40 -2.43 -7.90
C ILE A 135 -8.41 -3.55 -8.18
N LYS A 136 -8.91 -4.64 -8.77
CA LYS A 136 -8.10 -5.76 -9.24
C LYS A 136 -7.45 -5.38 -10.57
N GLN A 137 -6.16 -5.63 -10.67
CA GLN A 137 -5.32 -5.30 -11.82
C GLN A 137 -4.53 -6.53 -12.27
N GLU A 138 -4.15 -6.53 -13.54
CA GLU A 138 -3.27 -7.53 -14.13
C GLU A 138 -2.03 -6.88 -14.71
N ALA A 139 -0.89 -7.58 -14.66
CA ALA A 139 0.33 -7.13 -15.26
C ALA A 139 1.11 -8.29 -15.87
N VAL A 140 1.78 -8.05 -16.98
CA VAL A 140 2.67 -9.00 -17.64
C VAL A 140 3.89 -8.26 -18.18
N GLY A 141 5.06 -8.90 -18.12
CA GLY A 141 6.27 -8.33 -18.70
C GLY A 141 7.36 -9.35 -18.93
N ASN A 142 8.24 -9.05 -19.87
CA ASN A 142 9.44 -9.81 -20.15
C ASN A 142 10.65 -9.08 -19.57
N ILE A 143 11.62 -9.85 -19.09
CA ILE A 143 12.88 -9.32 -18.57
C ILE A 143 13.84 -9.12 -19.75
N GLU A 144 14.31 -7.89 -19.93
CA GLU A 144 15.39 -7.57 -20.84
C GLU A 144 16.73 -7.45 -20.10
N ASN A 145 16.77 -6.65 -19.03
CA ASN A 145 17.97 -6.42 -18.22
C ASN A 145 17.71 -6.72 -16.74
N SER A 146 16.65 -6.15 -16.16
CA SER A 146 16.30 -6.31 -14.76
C SER A 146 14.80 -6.28 -14.54
N LEU A 147 14.35 -6.85 -13.42
CA LEU A 147 12.92 -6.80 -13.04
C LEU A 147 12.45 -5.35 -12.88
N TYR A 148 13.24 -4.51 -12.20
CA TYR A 148 12.90 -3.10 -11.96
C TYR A 148 12.65 -2.35 -13.28
N GLU A 149 13.60 -2.43 -14.21
CA GLU A 149 13.51 -1.76 -15.51
C GLU A 149 12.29 -2.27 -16.30
N SER A 150 12.07 -3.58 -16.30
CA SER A 150 10.91 -4.18 -16.99
C SER A 150 9.59 -3.73 -16.40
N MET A 151 9.48 -3.58 -15.08
CA MET A 151 8.28 -3.05 -14.42
C MET A 151 8.01 -1.59 -14.81
N ILE A 152 9.04 -0.72 -14.72
CA ILE A 152 8.90 0.70 -15.06
C ILE A 152 8.57 0.90 -16.54
N ASN A 153 9.22 0.16 -17.45
CA ASN A 153 8.95 0.25 -18.89
C ASN A 153 7.53 -0.22 -19.27
N ASN A 154 6.89 -1.04 -18.44
CA ASN A 154 5.47 -1.41 -18.58
C ASN A 154 4.53 -0.47 -17.79
N GLY A 155 5.00 0.68 -17.29
CA GLY A 155 4.19 1.66 -16.55
C GLY A 155 3.72 1.20 -15.17
N LEU A 156 4.32 0.13 -14.64
CA LEU A 156 3.91 -0.46 -13.36
C LEU A 156 4.52 0.29 -12.17
N ASN A 157 3.81 0.30 -11.05
CA ASN A 157 4.25 0.92 -9.82
C ASN A 157 5.52 0.25 -9.27
N GLU A 158 6.51 1.06 -8.86
CA GLU A 158 7.76 0.59 -8.26
C GLU A 158 7.51 -0.33 -7.04
N GLU A 159 6.48 -0.06 -6.24
CA GLU A 159 6.10 -0.89 -5.09
C GLU A 159 5.82 -2.35 -5.48
N LEU A 160 5.23 -2.58 -6.66
CA LEU A 160 4.94 -3.92 -7.18
C LEU A 160 6.23 -4.72 -7.40
N THR A 161 7.30 -4.06 -7.85
CA THR A 161 8.63 -4.70 -7.99
C THR A 161 9.15 -5.24 -6.65
N TYR A 162 9.03 -4.43 -5.59
CA TYR A 162 9.47 -4.85 -4.25
C TYR A 162 8.63 -5.99 -3.71
N LEU A 163 7.31 -5.93 -3.86
CA LEU A 163 6.39 -6.98 -3.41
C LEU A 163 6.65 -8.31 -4.13
N LEU A 164 6.82 -8.27 -5.46
CA LEU A 164 7.12 -9.46 -6.24
C LEU A 164 8.48 -10.06 -5.86
N SER A 165 9.49 -9.21 -5.69
CA SER A 165 10.83 -9.63 -5.25
C SER A 165 10.81 -10.26 -3.86
N ASP A 166 10.03 -9.74 -2.93
CA ASP A 166 9.87 -10.31 -1.58
C ASP A 166 9.20 -11.70 -1.61
N ILE A 167 8.21 -11.90 -2.49
CA ILE A 167 7.54 -13.20 -2.67
C ILE A 167 8.53 -14.28 -3.10
N TYR A 168 9.34 -13.98 -4.11
CA TYR A 168 10.27 -14.95 -4.71
C TYR A 168 11.70 -14.88 -4.16
N ALA A 169 11.97 -14.08 -3.12
CA ALA A 169 13.31 -13.82 -2.58
C ALA A 169 14.13 -15.08 -2.26
N TRP A 170 13.48 -16.22 -2.07
CA TRP A 170 14.10 -17.50 -1.75
C TRP A 170 14.08 -18.52 -2.88
N THR A 171 13.28 -18.24 -3.92
CA THR A 171 13.09 -19.16 -5.04
C THR A 171 13.91 -18.71 -6.24
N ILE A 172 14.01 -17.39 -6.45
CA ILE A 172 14.66 -16.75 -7.61
C ILE A 172 15.83 -15.89 -7.13
N ASP A 173 16.96 -15.99 -7.82
CA ASP A 173 18.10 -15.09 -7.64
C ASP A 173 17.96 -13.93 -8.65
N PHE A 174 17.35 -12.83 -8.22
CA PHE A 174 17.10 -11.65 -9.08
C PHE A 174 18.36 -10.98 -9.63
N PHE A 175 19.57 -11.34 -9.14
CA PHE A 175 20.82 -10.91 -9.74
C PHE A 175 21.27 -11.79 -10.91
N ARG A 176 20.54 -12.87 -11.20
CA ARG A 176 20.82 -13.83 -12.29
C ARG A 176 19.67 -13.96 -13.28
N LEU A 177 18.79 -12.97 -13.32
CA LEU A 177 17.74 -12.93 -14.33
C LEU A 177 18.35 -12.87 -15.73
N GLN A 178 17.68 -13.53 -16.68
CA GLN A 178 18.13 -13.63 -18.05
C GLN A 178 17.13 -12.97 -18.98
N LYS A 179 17.59 -12.50 -20.11
CA LYS A 179 16.72 -12.04 -21.16
C LYS A 179 15.79 -13.18 -21.59
N GLY A 180 14.47 -12.89 -21.63
CA GLY A 180 13.43 -13.88 -21.91
C GLY A 180 12.77 -14.47 -20.67
N ASP A 181 13.30 -14.25 -19.45
CA ASP A 181 12.53 -14.47 -18.23
C ASP A 181 11.29 -13.57 -18.26
N SER A 182 10.21 -13.96 -17.59
CA SER A 182 8.95 -13.21 -17.65
C SER A 182 8.17 -13.29 -16.34
N PHE A 183 7.23 -12.37 -16.19
CA PHE A 183 6.31 -12.37 -15.06
C PHE A 183 4.88 -12.08 -15.50
N LYS A 184 3.92 -12.65 -14.78
CA LYS A 184 2.49 -12.32 -14.80
C LYS A 184 2.03 -12.13 -13.38
N ILE A 185 1.22 -11.10 -13.13
CA ILE A 185 0.80 -10.73 -11.79
C ILE A 185 -0.68 -10.38 -11.80
N ILE A 186 -1.42 -10.87 -10.82
CA ILE A 186 -2.77 -10.44 -10.46
C ILE A 186 -2.63 -9.77 -9.10
N TYR A 187 -3.00 -8.51 -9.00
CA TYR A 187 -2.84 -7.72 -7.77
C TYR A 187 -4.04 -6.82 -7.53
N THR A 188 -4.16 -6.30 -6.32
CA THR A 188 -5.14 -5.28 -5.98
C THR A 188 -4.43 -3.98 -5.63
N GLU A 189 -4.97 -2.88 -6.12
CA GLU A 189 -4.46 -1.53 -5.94
C GLU A 189 -5.54 -0.65 -5.31
N LYS A 190 -5.12 0.26 -4.44
CA LYS A 190 -5.99 1.18 -3.70
C LYS A 190 -6.11 2.50 -4.44
N PHE A 191 -7.32 2.96 -4.61
CA PHE A 191 -7.62 4.23 -5.26
C PHE A 191 -8.48 5.12 -4.36
N VAL A 192 -8.25 6.42 -4.43
CA VAL A 192 -9.13 7.46 -3.92
C VAL A 192 -9.58 8.35 -5.09
N ASP A 193 -10.74 8.97 -4.95
CA ASP A 193 -11.35 9.80 -6.02
C ASP A 193 -11.37 9.05 -7.39
N ASP A 194 -11.61 7.73 -7.36
CA ASP A 194 -11.70 6.75 -8.46
C ASP A 194 -10.46 6.57 -9.34
N THR A 195 -9.54 7.53 -9.37
CA THR A 195 -8.40 7.54 -10.31
C THR A 195 -7.03 7.70 -9.66
N ILE A 196 -6.95 8.12 -8.40
CA ILE A 196 -5.67 8.41 -7.76
C ILE A 196 -5.21 7.18 -6.98
N SER A 197 -4.19 6.50 -7.48
CA SER A 197 -3.55 5.39 -6.77
C SER A 197 -2.88 5.89 -5.48
N ILE A 198 -3.13 5.17 -4.38
CA ILE A 198 -2.48 5.38 -3.08
C ILE A 198 -1.60 4.19 -2.69
N GLY A 199 -1.32 3.28 -3.62
CA GLY A 199 -0.41 2.15 -3.47
C GLY A 199 -1.08 0.79 -3.65
N ILE A 200 -0.24 -0.22 -3.66
CA ILE A 200 -0.67 -1.61 -3.83
C ILE A 200 -1.26 -2.15 -2.53
N ASP A 201 -2.41 -2.81 -2.61
CA ASP A 201 -2.97 -3.52 -1.45
C ASP A 201 -2.25 -4.85 -1.22
N LYS A 202 -2.21 -5.70 -2.24
CA LYS A 202 -1.51 -7.00 -2.23
C LYS A 202 -1.35 -7.58 -3.64
N ILE A 203 -0.47 -8.53 -3.78
CA ILE A 203 -0.45 -9.45 -4.92
C ILE A 203 -1.34 -10.65 -4.56
N ASP A 204 -2.35 -10.94 -5.38
CA ASP A 204 -3.23 -12.10 -5.20
C ASP A 204 -2.59 -13.37 -5.73
N ALA A 205 -1.99 -13.27 -6.92
CA ALA A 205 -1.27 -14.36 -7.55
C ALA A 205 -0.16 -13.83 -8.47
N ALA A 206 0.89 -14.61 -8.63
CA ALA A 206 1.96 -14.33 -9.58
C ALA A 206 2.51 -15.60 -10.20
N LEU A 207 2.96 -15.49 -11.45
CA LEU A 207 3.76 -16.46 -12.16
C LEU A 207 5.07 -15.79 -12.58
N PHE A 208 6.20 -16.34 -12.17
CA PHE A 208 7.51 -15.90 -12.63
C PHE A 208 8.18 -17.06 -13.37
N THR A 209 8.46 -16.87 -14.66
CA THR A 209 9.21 -17.85 -15.47
C THR A 209 10.68 -17.44 -15.46
N HIS A 210 11.55 -18.29 -14.91
CA HIS A 210 12.98 -18.06 -14.83
C HIS A 210 13.75 -19.27 -15.36
N SER A 211 14.61 -19.05 -16.35
CA SER A 211 15.38 -20.11 -17.03
C SER A 211 14.49 -21.25 -17.53
N GLY A 212 13.34 -20.91 -18.15
CA GLY A 212 12.36 -21.84 -18.68
C GLY A 212 11.53 -22.60 -17.64
N LYS A 213 11.63 -22.23 -16.36
CA LYS A 213 10.88 -22.87 -15.28
C LYS A 213 9.87 -21.93 -14.65
N ASP A 214 8.64 -22.41 -14.55
CA ASP A 214 7.52 -21.68 -13.97
C ASP A 214 7.48 -21.76 -12.44
N HIS A 215 7.36 -20.62 -11.81
CA HIS A 215 7.24 -20.44 -10.36
C HIS A 215 5.94 -19.71 -10.05
N TYR A 216 4.91 -20.45 -9.64
CA TYR A 216 3.65 -19.88 -9.20
C TYR A 216 3.71 -19.43 -7.75
N ALA A 217 3.02 -18.35 -7.44
CA ALA A 217 2.81 -17.84 -6.09
C ALA A 217 1.35 -17.42 -5.91
N PHE A 218 0.68 -17.90 -4.87
CA PHE A 218 -0.69 -17.54 -4.56
C PHE A 218 -0.78 -17.06 -3.11
N ALA A 219 -1.44 -15.92 -2.91
CA ALA A 219 -1.70 -15.36 -1.59
C ALA A 219 -2.73 -16.19 -0.84
N PHE A 220 -2.45 -16.57 0.41
CA PHE A 220 -3.38 -17.28 1.25
C PHE A 220 -3.29 -16.86 2.72
N LYS A 221 -4.43 -16.65 3.36
CA LYS A 221 -4.52 -16.33 4.78
C LYS A 221 -4.59 -17.62 5.59
N ARG A 222 -3.51 -17.96 6.30
CA ARG A 222 -3.48 -19.15 7.17
C ARG A 222 -4.34 -19.02 8.44
N ASP A 223 -4.55 -17.79 8.88
CA ASP A 223 -5.27 -17.48 10.13
C ASP A 223 -6.20 -16.30 9.87
N SER A 224 -7.50 -16.56 9.95
CA SER A 224 -8.53 -15.55 9.73
C SER A 224 -8.53 -14.44 10.79
N LEU A 225 -8.06 -14.73 12.00
CA LEU A 225 -8.04 -13.76 13.12
C LEU A 225 -6.91 -12.76 13.03
N ASN A 226 -5.77 -13.12 12.41
CA ASN A 226 -4.56 -12.28 12.38
C ASN A 226 -4.27 -11.64 11.01
N GLY A 227 -5.05 -11.96 9.99
CA GLY A 227 -4.99 -11.29 8.67
C GLY A 227 -3.70 -11.43 7.87
N ILE A 228 -2.79 -12.36 8.26
CA ILE A 228 -1.50 -12.51 7.59
C ILE A 228 -1.67 -13.29 6.31
N ILE A 229 -1.12 -12.68 5.25
CA ILE A 229 -1.00 -13.30 3.95
C ILE A 229 0.39 -13.92 3.83
N ASP A 230 0.43 -15.21 3.53
CA ASP A 230 1.63 -15.92 3.09
C ASP A 230 1.45 -16.36 1.64
N TYR A 231 2.56 -16.64 0.96
CA TYR A 231 2.54 -17.09 -0.44
C TYR A 231 2.95 -18.55 -0.54
N PHE A 232 2.19 -19.30 -1.34
CA PHE A 232 2.40 -20.72 -1.55
C PHE A 232 2.41 -21.04 -3.05
N ASP A 233 3.10 -22.12 -3.42
CA ASP A 233 3.09 -22.62 -4.80
C ASP A 233 1.83 -23.45 -5.12
N SER A 234 1.69 -23.88 -6.36
CA SER A 234 0.56 -24.73 -6.82
C SER A 234 0.42 -26.07 -6.10
N LYS A 235 1.42 -26.47 -5.30
CA LYS A 235 1.43 -27.70 -4.49
C LYS A 235 1.26 -27.42 -2.99
N ALA A 236 0.82 -26.21 -2.62
CA ALA A 236 0.67 -25.77 -1.23
C ALA A 236 2.00 -25.69 -0.42
N LYS A 237 3.14 -25.65 -1.10
CA LYS A 237 4.45 -25.46 -0.47
C LYS A 237 4.66 -23.97 -0.24
N ASN A 238 5.08 -23.58 0.98
CA ASN A 238 5.35 -22.18 1.31
C ASN A 238 6.59 -21.67 0.57
N LEU A 239 6.46 -20.53 -0.11
CA LEU A 239 7.55 -19.88 -0.83
C LEU A 239 8.56 -19.17 0.08
N ARG A 240 8.17 -18.85 1.31
CA ARG A 240 9.10 -18.32 2.31
C ARG A 240 9.98 -19.41 2.86
N ARG A 241 11.21 -19.06 3.24
CA ARG A 241 12.01 -19.88 4.14
C ARG A 241 11.72 -19.50 5.59
N ALA A 242 12.03 -20.39 6.51
CA ALA A 242 11.85 -20.14 7.94
C ALA A 242 12.64 -18.92 8.44
N PHE A 243 13.67 -18.48 7.71
CA PHE A 243 14.51 -17.33 8.07
C PHE A 243 14.78 -16.42 6.87
N LEU A 244 14.72 -15.10 7.07
CA LEU A 244 15.19 -14.12 6.09
C LEU A 244 16.71 -14.25 5.89
N LYS A 245 17.19 -13.99 4.67
CA LYS A 245 18.64 -13.98 4.34
C LYS A 245 19.41 -12.89 5.10
N ALA A 246 18.74 -11.75 5.34
CA ALA A 246 19.31 -10.58 6.00
C ALA A 246 18.31 -9.96 6.96
N PRO A 247 18.76 -9.40 8.10
CA PRO A 247 17.90 -8.68 9.03
C PRO A 247 17.62 -7.23 8.61
N VAL A 248 18.18 -6.77 7.49
CA VAL A 248 18.06 -5.39 6.99
C VAL A 248 17.87 -5.43 5.48
N LYS A 249 16.87 -4.71 4.97
CA LYS A 249 16.66 -4.54 3.52
C LYS A 249 17.80 -3.69 2.94
N PHE A 250 18.19 -3.98 1.69
CA PHE A 250 19.21 -3.24 0.95
C PHE A 250 20.56 -3.07 1.68
N SER A 251 20.98 -4.07 2.43
CA SER A 251 22.25 -4.04 3.17
C SER A 251 23.36 -4.80 2.47
N ARG A 252 24.60 -4.32 2.65
CA ARG A 252 25.81 -5.01 2.22
C ARG A 252 26.40 -5.81 3.38
N VAL A 253 26.78 -7.06 3.15
CA VAL A 253 27.56 -7.82 4.12
C VAL A 253 28.96 -7.22 4.21
N SER A 254 29.27 -6.55 5.31
CA SER A 254 30.57 -5.91 5.56
C SER A 254 31.57 -6.85 6.23
N SER A 255 31.10 -7.82 7.04
CA SER A 255 31.96 -8.84 7.67
C SER A 255 31.20 -10.14 7.86
N ARG A 256 31.75 -11.24 7.38
CA ARG A 256 31.14 -12.57 7.51
C ARG A 256 31.52 -13.25 8.83
N TYR A 257 30.78 -14.29 9.21
CA TYR A 257 31.17 -15.21 10.28
C TYR A 257 32.55 -15.80 9.99
N ASN A 258 33.52 -15.59 10.90
CA ASN A 258 34.90 -16.07 10.74
C ASN A 258 35.58 -16.30 12.11
N LEU A 259 35.87 -17.52 12.44
CA LEU A 259 36.52 -17.90 13.71
C LEU A 259 38.02 -17.58 13.73
N ARG A 260 38.64 -17.35 12.55
CA ARG A 260 40.07 -17.05 12.41
C ARG A 260 40.30 -15.65 11.84
N ARG A 261 39.35 -14.70 12.10
CA ARG A 261 39.46 -13.33 11.62
C ARG A 261 40.69 -12.64 12.23
N ARG A 262 41.51 -12.06 11.35
CA ARG A 262 42.61 -11.17 11.73
C ARG A 262 42.31 -9.78 11.30
N ILE A 263 42.59 -8.80 12.15
CA ILE A 263 42.33 -7.37 11.85
C ILE A 263 43.69 -6.66 12.02
N PRO A 264 44.25 -6.02 10.97
CA PRO A 264 45.54 -5.32 11.03
C PRO A 264 45.60 -4.28 12.15
N TYR A 265 44.54 -3.53 12.36
CA TYR A 265 44.42 -2.53 13.43
C TYR A 265 44.71 -3.11 14.85
N TYR A 266 44.47 -4.38 15.07
CA TYR A 266 44.79 -5.09 16.36
C TYR A 266 46.03 -5.95 16.27
N GLY A 267 47.01 -5.59 15.42
CA GLY A 267 48.25 -6.33 15.28
C GLY A 267 48.10 -7.75 14.75
N ASN A 268 47.12 -7.97 13.86
CA ASN A 268 46.82 -9.26 13.24
C ASN A 268 46.53 -10.44 14.21
N LYS A 269 46.23 -10.15 15.47
CA LYS A 269 45.82 -11.18 16.44
C LYS A 269 44.48 -11.80 16.01
N ILE A 270 44.32 -13.10 16.23
CA ILE A 270 43.05 -13.78 15.93
C ILE A 270 41.97 -13.27 16.85
N ARG A 271 40.93 -12.68 16.25
CA ARG A 271 39.72 -12.23 16.93
C ARG A 271 38.48 -12.82 16.25
N PRO A 272 37.95 -13.94 16.77
CA PRO A 272 36.80 -14.60 16.17
C PRO A 272 35.59 -13.66 16.03
N HIS A 273 35.01 -13.61 14.84
CA HIS A 273 33.74 -12.96 14.58
C HIS A 273 32.65 -14.00 14.47
N ARG A 274 31.84 -14.16 15.54
CA ARG A 274 30.78 -15.17 15.64
C ARG A 274 29.40 -14.57 15.21
N GLY A 275 29.41 -13.77 14.17
CA GLY A 275 28.22 -13.13 13.59
C GLY A 275 28.49 -12.71 12.15
N THR A 276 27.47 -12.16 11.51
CA THR A 276 27.58 -11.52 10.20
C THR A 276 27.15 -10.06 10.34
N ASP A 277 27.98 -9.14 9.86
CA ASP A 277 27.74 -7.71 9.94
C ASP A 277 27.10 -7.22 8.63
N PHE A 278 25.92 -6.62 8.75
CA PHE A 278 25.17 -6.01 7.67
C PHE A 278 25.25 -4.49 7.80
N ALA A 279 26.05 -3.86 6.95
CA ALA A 279 26.19 -2.41 6.93
C ALA A 279 24.92 -1.76 6.36
N ALA A 280 24.41 -0.77 7.08
CA ALA A 280 23.26 0.05 6.66
C ALA A 280 23.29 1.37 7.41
N SER A 281 22.63 2.41 6.89
CA SER A 281 22.55 3.73 7.51
C SER A 281 21.91 3.69 8.88
N VAL A 282 22.35 4.60 9.77
CA VAL A 282 21.73 4.76 11.10
C VAL A 282 20.24 5.08 10.95
N GLY A 283 19.40 4.34 11.67
CA GLY A 283 17.94 4.51 11.62
C GLY A 283 17.24 3.56 10.66
N THR A 284 17.96 2.79 9.83
CA THR A 284 17.36 1.77 8.97
C THR A 284 16.65 0.70 9.82
N PRO A 285 15.42 0.26 9.46
CA PRO A 285 14.71 -0.78 10.20
C PRO A 285 15.46 -2.11 10.24
N ILE A 286 15.54 -2.71 11.43
CA ILE A 286 16.04 -4.07 11.65
C ILE A 286 14.84 -5.01 11.79
N LEU A 287 14.82 -6.07 11.01
CA LEU A 287 13.71 -7.02 10.90
C LEU A 287 14.02 -8.30 11.69
N ALA A 288 13.01 -8.86 12.33
CA ALA A 288 13.08 -10.22 12.85
C ALA A 288 13.23 -11.20 11.66
N THR A 289 14.27 -12.01 11.65
CA THR A 289 14.53 -12.92 10.52
C THR A 289 13.61 -14.13 10.48
N ALA A 290 12.88 -14.42 11.56
CA ALA A 290 11.86 -15.47 11.64
C ALA A 290 10.86 -15.16 12.77
N ASP A 291 9.72 -15.88 12.76
CA ASP A 291 8.75 -15.84 13.87
C ASP A 291 9.42 -16.29 15.18
N GLY A 292 9.06 -15.69 16.30
CA GLY A 292 9.60 -16.09 17.59
C GLY A 292 9.16 -15.23 18.76
N VAL A 293 9.82 -15.46 19.91
CA VAL A 293 9.58 -14.69 21.13
C VAL A 293 10.86 -13.97 21.53
N VAL A 294 10.77 -12.68 21.83
CA VAL A 294 11.88 -11.88 22.32
C VAL A 294 12.27 -12.35 23.71
N THR A 295 13.46 -12.92 23.85
CA THR A 295 13.98 -13.40 25.13
C THR A 295 14.85 -12.34 25.84
N LYS A 296 15.49 -11.46 25.07
CA LYS A 296 16.28 -10.34 25.59
C LYS A 296 16.08 -9.10 24.75
N ALA A 297 15.87 -7.95 25.38
CA ALA A 297 15.84 -6.62 24.76
C ALA A 297 16.50 -5.64 25.75
N ARG A 298 17.84 -5.52 25.73
CA ARG A 298 18.62 -4.78 26.73
C ARG A 298 19.88 -4.18 26.12
N TYR A 299 20.64 -3.45 26.93
CA TYR A 299 21.93 -2.88 26.60
C TYR A 299 23.07 -3.66 27.28
N SER A 300 24.22 -3.76 26.63
CA SER A 300 25.49 -4.13 27.24
C SER A 300 26.65 -3.36 26.60
N LYS A 301 27.73 -3.14 27.33
CA LYS A 301 28.91 -2.40 26.84
C LYS A 301 29.45 -2.94 25.50
N ALA A 302 29.48 -4.25 25.35
CA ALA A 302 30.01 -4.88 24.13
C ALA A 302 29.01 -4.91 22.98
N ASN A 303 27.74 -5.29 23.23
CA ASN A 303 26.75 -5.46 22.18
C ASN A 303 25.96 -4.20 21.85
N GLY A 304 26.09 -3.14 22.67
CA GLY A 304 25.20 -1.97 22.60
C GLY A 304 23.76 -2.34 22.93
N ASN A 305 22.82 -1.64 22.35
CA ASN A 305 21.42 -2.06 22.38
C ASN A 305 21.24 -3.31 21.51
N TYR A 306 20.63 -4.34 22.07
CA TYR A 306 20.44 -5.58 21.34
C TYR A 306 19.11 -6.27 21.66
N VAL A 307 18.65 -7.07 20.71
CA VAL A 307 17.47 -7.94 20.83
C VAL A 307 17.91 -9.39 20.57
N THR A 308 17.39 -10.34 21.35
CA THR A 308 17.54 -11.78 21.14
C THR A 308 16.16 -12.39 20.99
N ILE A 309 15.96 -13.20 19.95
CA ILE A 309 14.70 -13.86 19.64
C ILE A 309 14.93 -15.38 19.65
N LYS A 310 14.12 -16.10 20.46
CA LYS A 310 14.01 -17.55 20.40
C LYS A 310 12.90 -17.92 19.42
N HIS A 311 13.26 -18.61 18.35
CA HIS A 311 12.31 -19.03 17.30
C HIS A 311 11.66 -20.37 17.63
N ASN A 312 12.46 -21.30 18.14
CA ASN A 312 12.02 -22.61 18.62
C ASN A 312 13.13 -23.23 19.52
N ASN A 313 13.05 -24.52 19.79
CA ASN A 313 14.07 -25.20 20.62
C ASN A 313 15.43 -25.31 19.92
N THR A 314 15.48 -25.23 18.60
CA THR A 314 16.69 -25.36 17.78
C THR A 314 17.38 -24.03 17.50
N TYR A 315 16.59 -22.97 17.20
CA TYR A 315 17.10 -21.74 16.63
C TYR A 315 16.87 -20.51 17.51
N THR A 316 17.92 -19.70 17.64
CA THR A 316 17.87 -18.39 18.30
C THR A 316 18.68 -17.40 17.47
N THR A 317 18.21 -16.15 17.37
CA THR A 317 18.94 -15.07 16.70
C THR A 317 19.17 -13.89 17.63
N GLN A 318 20.17 -13.07 17.32
CA GLN A 318 20.49 -11.87 18.06
C GLN A 318 20.94 -10.77 17.11
N TYR A 319 20.49 -9.54 17.40
CA TYR A 319 20.68 -8.35 16.59
C TYR A 319 21.30 -7.26 17.47
N LEU A 320 22.49 -6.80 17.13
CA LEU A 320 23.32 -5.94 17.97
C LEU A 320 23.45 -4.52 17.41
N HIS A 321 24.05 -3.64 18.20
CA HIS A 321 24.47 -2.28 17.88
C HIS A 321 23.32 -1.34 17.49
N MET A 322 22.08 -1.63 17.94
CA MET A 322 20.89 -0.85 17.60
C MET A 322 20.96 0.59 18.14
N LYS A 323 20.47 1.56 17.37
CA LYS A 323 20.15 2.92 17.86
C LYS A 323 19.00 2.86 18.88
N LYS A 324 17.95 2.12 18.53
CA LYS A 324 16.72 2.00 19.35
C LYS A 324 16.15 0.59 19.21
N ARG A 325 15.72 0.02 20.31
CA ARG A 325 14.92 -1.23 20.34
C ARG A 325 13.45 -0.86 20.25
N MET A 326 12.70 -1.53 19.38
CA MET A 326 11.26 -1.30 19.14
C MET A 326 10.39 -2.36 19.82
N VAL A 327 11.02 -3.36 20.46
CA VAL A 327 10.35 -4.48 21.12
C VAL A 327 10.86 -4.67 22.54
N LYS A 328 10.05 -5.33 23.40
CA LYS A 328 10.36 -5.68 24.79
C LYS A 328 10.45 -7.19 24.95
N LYS A 329 11.16 -7.68 26.01
CA LYS A 329 11.16 -9.09 26.41
C LYS A 329 9.73 -9.63 26.56
N GLY A 330 9.49 -10.84 26.07
CA GLY A 330 8.19 -11.51 26.08
C GLY A 330 7.33 -11.23 24.83
N LYS A 331 7.62 -10.20 24.02
CA LYS A 331 6.86 -9.91 22.80
C LYS A 331 7.02 -11.06 21.81
N LYS A 332 5.91 -11.57 21.28
CA LYS A 332 5.88 -12.42 20.07
C LYS A 332 6.12 -11.53 18.87
N VAL A 333 7.05 -11.91 18.02
CA VAL A 333 7.39 -11.20 16.78
C VAL A 333 7.29 -12.15 15.60
N ARG A 334 7.04 -11.58 14.43
CA ARG A 334 6.92 -12.29 13.16
C ARG A 334 8.12 -12.05 12.28
N GLN A 335 8.35 -12.93 11.34
CA GLN A 335 9.33 -12.72 10.29
C GLN A 335 9.00 -11.42 9.53
N GLY A 336 10.01 -10.55 9.37
CA GLY A 336 9.84 -9.24 8.72
C GLY A 336 9.35 -8.13 9.65
N GLU A 337 8.95 -8.41 10.90
CA GLU A 337 8.54 -7.37 11.85
C GLU A 337 9.73 -6.51 12.29
N VAL A 338 9.54 -5.18 12.36
CA VAL A 338 10.57 -4.24 12.81
C VAL A 338 10.80 -4.40 14.31
N ILE A 339 12.02 -4.78 14.70
CA ILE A 339 12.41 -5.02 16.10
C ILE A 339 13.35 -3.95 16.66
N GLY A 340 13.90 -3.10 15.80
CA GLY A 340 14.81 -2.02 16.18
C GLY A 340 15.29 -1.23 14.97
N LEU A 341 16.17 -0.28 15.23
CA LEU A 341 16.78 0.58 14.22
C LEU A 341 18.30 0.41 14.25
N VAL A 342 18.95 0.35 13.09
CA VAL A 342 20.40 0.30 12.94
C VAL A 342 21.05 1.47 13.68
N GLY A 343 22.15 1.21 14.37
CA GLY A 343 22.90 2.19 15.13
C GLY A 343 24.40 1.92 15.15
N MET A 344 25.05 2.51 16.15
CA MET A 344 26.49 2.38 16.43
C MET A 344 26.72 2.22 17.93
N THR A 345 25.81 1.60 18.68
CA THR A 345 25.97 1.46 20.14
C THR A 345 26.83 0.22 20.49
N GLY A 346 27.59 0.31 21.58
CA GLY A 346 28.52 -0.76 21.98
C GLY A 346 29.86 -0.72 21.23
N TYR A 347 30.55 -1.86 21.14
CA TYR A 347 31.85 -1.96 20.47
C TYR A 347 31.67 -2.16 18.96
N THR A 348 31.72 -1.09 18.21
CA THR A 348 31.57 -1.06 16.75
C THR A 348 32.38 0.07 16.15
N SER A 349 32.83 -0.08 14.90
CA SER A 349 33.58 0.92 14.14
C SER A 349 32.73 1.68 13.11
N GLY A 350 31.47 1.32 12.92
CA GLY A 350 30.58 1.97 11.95
C GLY A 350 29.14 1.47 12.03
N PRO A 351 28.20 2.15 11.35
CA PRO A 351 26.80 1.77 11.36
C PRO A 351 26.56 0.39 10.73
N HIS A 352 26.06 -0.56 11.51
CA HIS A 352 25.69 -1.89 11.04
C HIS A 352 24.80 -2.60 12.06
N VAL A 353 24.22 -3.72 11.66
CA VAL A 353 23.69 -4.73 12.58
C VAL A 353 24.58 -5.96 12.55
N CYS A 354 25.11 -6.35 13.70
CA CYS A 354 25.79 -7.63 13.85
C CYS A 354 24.73 -8.70 14.14
N TYR A 355 24.51 -9.58 13.16
CA TYR A 355 23.53 -10.66 13.21
C TYR A 355 24.19 -11.95 13.65
N ARG A 356 23.73 -12.51 14.78
CA ARG A 356 24.23 -13.76 15.32
C ARG A 356 23.15 -14.83 15.27
N PHE A 357 23.55 -16.05 14.96
CA PHE A 357 22.66 -17.19 14.78
C PHE A 357 23.11 -18.40 15.60
N TRP A 358 22.20 -19.00 16.35
CA TRP A 358 22.41 -20.20 17.12
C TRP A 358 21.58 -21.35 16.59
N LYS A 359 22.21 -22.53 16.49
CA LYS A 359 21.55 -23.80 16.24
C LYS A 359 21.93 -24.76 17.39
N ASN A 360 20.92 -25.28 18.10
CA ASN A 360 21.13 -26.17 19.27
C ASN A 360 22.13 -25.59 20.31
N GLY A 361 21.96 -24.30 20.64
CA GLY A 361 22.79 -23.60 21.61
C GLY A 361 24.19 -23.19 21.14
N ARG A 362 24.63 -23.59 19.94
CA ARG A 362 25.96 -23.25 19.39
C ARG A 362 25.81 -22.13 18.33
N GLN A 363 26.71 -21.14 18.38
CA GLN A 363 26.78 -20.11 17.33
C GLN A 363 27.33 -20.72 16.04
N VAL A 364 26.61 -20.50 14.94
CA VAL A 364 26.92 -21.01 13.61
C VAL A 364 26.82 -19.93 12.56
N ASP A 365 27.44 -20.14 11.39
CA ASP A 365 27.25 -19.32 10.21
C ASP A 365 25.90 -19.68 9.57
N PRO A 366 24.92 -18.78 9.56
CA PRO A 366 23.60 -19.06 8.99
C PRO A 366 23.66 -19.38 7.50
N PHE A 367 24.62 -18.81 6.76
CA PHE A 367 24.77 -19.03 5.32
C PHE A 367 25.29 -20.43 4.95
N ARG A 368 25.88 -21.13 5.91
CA ARG A 368 26.34 -22.51 5.75
C ARG A 368 25.39 -23.56 6.29
N GLN A 369 24.21 -23.11 6.83
CA GLN A 369 23.20 -24.03 7.35
C GLN A 369 22.18 -24.36 6.29
N LYS A 370 21.79 -25.64 6.20
CA LYS A 370 20.52 -26.00 5.58
C LYS A 370 19.39 -25.57 6.52
N LEU A 371 18.85 -24.40 6.31
CA LEU A 371 17.74 -23.88 7.11
C LEU A 371 16.44 -24.55 6.66
N PRO A 372 15.51 -24.82 7.58
CA PRO A 372 14.22 -25.40 7.23
C PRO A 372 13.43 -24.49 6.31
N GLU A 373 12.56 -25.08 5.54
CA GLU A 373 11.51 -24.35 4.82
C GLU A 373 10.49 -23.81 5.82
N ALA A 374 9.74 -22.78 5.45
CA ALA A 374 8.62 -22.31 6.27
C ALA A 374 7.57 -23.43 6.37
N LYS A 375 6.77 -23.39 7.43
CA LYS A 375 5.72 -24.39 7.64
C LYS A 375 4.77 -24.44 6.43
N PRO A 376 4.48 -25.61 5.87
CA PRO A 376 3.48 -25.77 4.83
C PRO A 376 2.09 -25.36 5.35
N ILE A 377 1.12 -25.27 4.47
CA ILE A 377 -0.29 -25.15 4.85
C ILE A 377 -0.66 -26.40 5.67
N SER A 378 -1.43 -26.21 6.74
CA SER A 378 -1.96 -27.33 7.53
C SER A 378 -2.92 -28.17 6.68
N GLU A 379 -2.93 -29.48 6.86
CA GLU A 379 -3.71 -30.41 6.04
C GLU A 379 -5.22 -30.07 6.00
N ASN A 380 -5.78 -29.55 7.08
CA ASN A 380 -7.17 -29.10 7.13
C ASN A 380 -7.47 -27.88 6.24
N LEU A 381 -6.47 -27.05 5.91
CA LEU A 381 -6.64 -25.89 5.04
C LEU A 381 -6.16 -26.15 3.60
N LYS A 382 -5.48 -27.24 3.35
CA LYS A 382 -4.87 -27.55 2.05
C LYS A 382 -5.90 -27.69 0.93
N ASN A 383 -6.99 -28.43 1.18
CA ASN A 383 -8.05 -28.61 0.20
C ASN A 383 -8.75 -27.28 -0.13
N LYS A 384 -8.99 -26.45 0.89
CA LYS A 384 -9.53 -25.10 0.70
C LYS A 384 -8.59 -24.26 -0.16
N TYR A 385 -7.31 -24.23 0.18
CA TYR A 385 -6.28 -23.51 -0.59
C TYR A 385 -6.26 -23.96 -2.06
N LEU A 386 -6.19 -25.29 -2.30
CA LEU A 386 -6.12 -25.82 -3.65
C LEU A 386 -7.36 -25.44 -4.48
N ALA A 387 -8.55 -25.41 -3.86
CA ALA A 387 -9.77 -24.97 -4.54
C ALA A 387 -9.73 -23.46 -4.88
N GLU A 388 -9.25 -22.62 -3.94
CA GLU A 388 -9.17 -21.16 -4.13
C GLU A 388 -8.17 -20.74 -5.20
N ILE A 389 -7.09 -21.49 -5.42
CA ILE A 389 -6.09 -21.13 -6.43
C ILE A 389 -6.47 -21.51 -7.87
N VAL A 390 -7.42 -22.42 -8.09
CA VAL A 390 -7.80 -22.89 -9.44
C VAL A 390 -8.17 -21.73 -10.37
N PRO A 391 -9.12 -20.83 -10.02
CA PRO A 391 -9.48 -19.70 -10.87
C PRO A 391 -8.33 -18.72 -11.08
N LEU A 392 -7.54 -18.46 -10.03
CA LEU A 392 -6.38 -17.56 -10.12
C LEU A 392 -5.29 -18.11 -11.02
N LYS A 393 -5.03 -19.42 -10.95
CA LYS A 393 -4.07 -20.08 -11.83
C LYS A 393 -4.52 -20.00 -13.28
N TYR A 394 -5.77 -20.31 -13.56
CA TYR A 394 -6.33 -20.20 -14.92
C TYR A 394 -6.20 -18.77 -15.45
N GLN A 395 -6.57 -17.77 -14.64
CA GLN A 395 -6.44 -16.35 -14.98
C GLN A 395 -4.98 -15.98 -15.30
N LEU A 396 -4.00 -16.37 -14.46
CA LEU A 396 -2.57 -16.13 -14.72
C LEU A 396 -2.10 -16.77 -16.03
N ASP A 397 -2.54 -18.00 -16.31
CA ASP A 397 -2.13 -18.70 -17.52
C ASP A 397 -2.67 -17.98 -18.78
N CYS A 398 -3.86 -17.39 -18.71
CA CYS A 398 -4.50 -16.64 -19.80
C CYS A 398 -3.98 -15.21 -20.00
N ILE A 399 -3.32 -14.59 -19.01
CA ILE A 399 -2.77 -13.24 -19.17
C ILE A 399 -1.76 -13.22 -20.33
N SER A 400 -1.97 -12.34 -21.30
CA SER A 400 -1.03 -12.09 -22.40
C SER A 400 -0.94 -10.58 -22.66
N LYS A 401 0.15 -10.11 -23.30
CA LYS A 401 0.27 -8.70 -23.69
C LYS A 401 -0.86 -8.24 -24.62
N ALA A 402 -1.38 -9.13 -25.45
CA ALA A 402 -2.48 -8.82 -26.35
C ALA A 402 -3.80 -8.52 -25.60
N ASN A 403 -4.05 -9.18 -24.48
CA ASN A 403 -5.30 -9.01 -23.73
C ASN A 403 -5.36 -7.69 -22.94
N ILE A 404 -4.20 -7.11 -22.55
CA ILE A 404 -4.16 -5.85 -21.80
C ILE A 404 -4.54 -4.65 -22.69
N TYR A 405 -4.32 -4.74 -24.01
CA TYR A 405 -4.69 -3.68 -24.97
C TYR A 405 -6.15 -3.74 -25.42
N VAL A 406 -6.87 -4.85 -25.21
CA VAL A 406 -8.26 -5.03 -25.69
C VAL A 406 -9.26 -4.34 -24.75
N ASP A 407 -8.98 -4.25 -23.46
CA ASP A 407 -9.91 -3.61 -22.50
C ASP A 407 -9.94 -2.07 -22.61
N GLU A 408 -8.86 -1.42 -23.10
CA GLU A 408 -8.88 0.03 -23.38
C GLU A 408 -9.70 0.40 -24.64
N TYR A 409 -9.89 -0.53 -25.58
CA TYR A 409 -10.63 -0.26 -26.83
C TYR A 409 -12.10 -0.68 -26.77
N THR A 410 -12.50 -1.57 -25.87
CA THR A 410 -13.91 -2.01 -25.75
C THR A 410 -14.81 -0.92 -25.14
N ASP A 411 -14.28 -0.07 -24.26
CA ASP A 411 -15.05 1.04 -23.71
C ASP A 411 -15.26 2.21 -24.70
N LEU A 412 -14.38 2.32 -25.74
CA LEU A 412 -14.52 3.33 -26.79
C LEU A 412 -15.48 2.91 -27.93
N ALA A 413 -15.63 1.60 -28.17
CA ALA A 413 -16.51 1.09 -29.22
C ALA A 413 -18.00 1.12 -28.84
N ILE A 414 -18.33 1.13 -27.55
CA ILE A 414 -19.72 1.23 -27.06
C ILE A 414 -20.23 2.67 -27.14
N LEU A 415 -19.35 3.68 -27.13
CA LEU A 415 -19.72 5.10 -27.21
C LEU A 415 -19.93 5.62 -28.66
N THR A 416 -19.58 4.83 -29.69
CA THR A 416 -19.74 5.27 -31.10
C THR A 416 -20.88 4.58 -31.85
N SER A 417 -21.58 3.60 -31.25
CA SER A 417 -22.72 2.90 -31.89
C SER A 417 -24.08 3.54 -31.63
N ASP A 418 -24.17 4.63 -30.85
CA ASP A 418 -25.43 5.35 -30.54
C ASP A 418 -25.56 6.72 -31.27
N ILE A 419 -24.77 6.89 -32.36
CA ILE A 419 -24.92 8.06 -33.25
C ILE A 419 -25.00 7.58 -34.71
N GLU A 420 -26.10 6.95 -35.08
CA GLU A 420 -26.67 6.92 -36.43
C GLU A 420 -28.22 6.89 -36.38
#